data_4d7cc6f8c985545e5c78684812d3d747
#
_entry.id   4d7cc6f8c985545e5c78684812d3d747
#
_cell.length_a   1.000
_cell.length_b   1.000
_cell.length_c   1.000
_cell.angle_alpha   90.00
_cell.angle_beta   90.00
_cell.angle_gamma   90.00
#
_symmetry.space_group_name_H-M   'P 1'
#
loop_
_entity.id
_entity.type
_entity.pdbx_description
1 polymer ?
#
loop_
_entity_poly.entity_id
_entity_poly.type
_entity_poly.pdbx_seq_one_letter_code
_entity_poly.pdbx_strand_id
1 'polypeptide(L)'
;MRRAPLLFLTIALASGGAPAVGQEREVPYWASIRAESVNMRVGPSVDFPIEWVYRRKGLPVKVVRRNEGWRLVEDPDGTRGWIVARLLSPDRSAIVIGNGPADMRADASEQADLRWRLEPGVVGRLGSCEAGWCELDVKGHRGWVPQGRLWGDGEP
;
A
#
# COMPACT_ATOMS: atom_id res chain seq x y z
N MET A 1 74.87 20.07 5.33
CA MET A 1 73.41 20.31 5.54
C MET A 1 72.65 19.32 4.69
N ARG A 2 72.17 18.25 5.26
CA ARG A 2 71.39 17.19 4.58
C ARG A 2 69.94 17.34 5.00
N ARG A 3 69.04 17.66 4.06
CA ARG A 3 67.58 17.73 4.29
C ARG A 3 67.00 16.34 4.04
N ALA A 4 66.32 15.78 5.06
CA ALA A 4 65.55 14.57 4.97
C ALA A 4 64.16 14.87 4.41
N PRO A 5 63.58 14.02 3.55
CA PRO A 5 62.20 14.21 3.09
C PRO A 5 61.24 13.57 4.13
N LEU A 6 60.19 14.31 4.55
CA LEU A 6 59.06 13.80 5.29
C LEU A 6 58.17 12.99 4.36
N LEU A 7 58.01 11.71 4.66
CA LEU A 7 56.98 10.86 4.02
C LEU A 7 55.63 11.11 4.70
N PHE A 8 54.68 11.66 3.96
CA PHE A 8 53.26 11.71 4.40
C PHE A 8 52.58 10.39 4.08
N LEU A 9 52.24 9.65 5.14
CA LEU A 9 51.49 8.44 5.08
C LEU A 9 49.99 8.82 5.00
N THR A 10 49.35 8.75 3.83
CA THR A 10 47.90 8.93 3.66
C THR A 10 47.17 7.67 4.05
N ILE A 11 46.46 7.70 5.17
CA ILE A 11 45.57 6.63 5.61
C ILE A 11 44.25 6.81 4.85
N ALA A 12 43.96 5.91 3.90
CA ALA A 12 42.67 5.81 3.23
C ALA A 12 41.65 5.13 4.17
N LEU A 13 40.69 5.89 4.69
CA LEU A 13 39.54 5.32 5.39
C LEU A 13 38.64 4.64 4.34
N ALA A 14 38.61 3.32 4.34
CA ALA A 14 37.62 2.54 3.61
C ALA A 14 36.28 2.63 4.35
N SER A 15 35.35 3.43 3.82
CA SER A 15 33.98 3.49 4.29
C SER A 15 33.26 2.20 3.84
N GLY A 16 33.24 1.20 4.72
CA GLY A 16 32.44 0.00 4.54
C GLY A 16 30.97 0.35 4.66
N GLY A 17 30.27 0.47 3.52
CA GLY A 17 28.82 0.59 3.49
C GLY A 17 28.20 -0.74 3.99
N ALA A 18 27.57 -0.72 5.16
CA ALA A 18 26.76 -1.84 5.62
C ALA A 18 25.59 -2.04 4.64
N PRO A 19 25.23 -3.28 4.27
CA PRO A 19 24.06 -3.52 3.44
C PRO A 19 22.84 -2.99 4.18
N ALA A 20 22.05 -2.13 3.52
CA ALA A 20 20.77 -1.69 4.04
C ALA A 20 19.86 -2.92 4.12
N VAL A 21 19.72 -3.50 5.30
CA VAL A 21 18.69 -4.49 5.60
C VAL A 21 17.37 -3.73 5.41
N GLY A 22 16.63 -4.08 4.37
CA GLY A 22 15.33 -3.48 4.09
C GLY A 22 14.47 -3.59 5.34
N GLN A 23 14.17 -2.44 5.95
CA GLN A 23 13.41 -2.37 7.19
C GLN A 23 12.00 -2.94 6.91
N GLU A 24 11.72 -4.12 7.43
CA GLU A 24 10.39 -4.71 7.31
C GLU A 24 9.38 -3.81 8.01
N ARG A 25 8.29 -3.47 7.29
CA ARG A 25 7.24 -2.61 7.85
C ARG A 25 6.63 -3.24 9.09
N GLU A 26 6.46 -2.45 10.13
CA GLU A 26 5.70 -2.85 11.31
C GLU A 26 4.22 -3.07 10.96
N VAL A 27 3.57 -4.01 11.63
CA VAL A 27 2.13 -4.26 11.47
C VAL A 27 1.35 -3.46 12.52
N PRO A 28 0.14 -2.98 12.17
CA PRO A 28 -0.54 -3.12 10.89
C PRO A 28 0.01 -2.16 9.82
N TYR A 29 -0.16 -2.51 8.54
CA TYR A 29 0.14 -1.61 7.42
C TYR A 29 -0.74 -1.90 6.21
N TRP A 30 -0.96 -0.87 5.38
CA TRP A 30 -1.68 -1.01 4.13
C TRP A 30 -0.81 -1.60 3.02
N ALA A 31 -1.42 -2.47 2.23
CA ALA A 31 -0.88 -3.02 1.00
C ALA A 31 -2.00 -3.12 -0.04
N SER A 32 -1.66 -3.43 -1.27
CA SER A 32 -2.63 -3.73 -2.33
C SER A 32 -2.30 -5.05 -3.02
N ILE A 33 -3.30 -5.70 -3.60
CA ILE A 33 -3.13 -6.93 -4.36
C ILE A 33 -2.43 -6.61 -5.67
N ARG A 34 -1.29 -7.27 -5.94
CA ARG A 34 -0.45 -7.03 -7.11
C ARG A 34 -0.94 -7.76 -8.36
N ALA A 35 -1.48 -8.97 -8.21
CA ALA A 35 -1.85 -9.86 -9.31
C ALA A 35 -3.35 -9.82 -9.62
N GLU A 36 -3.71 -10.24 -10.82
CA GLU A 36 -5.11 -10.34 -11.27
C GLU A 36 -5.89 -11.40 -10.50
N SER A 37 -5.22 -12.45 -10.01
CA SER A 37 -5.82 -13.50 -9.20
C SER A 37 -4.90 -13.88 -8.04
N VAL A 38 -5.44 -13.90 -6.83
CA VAL A 38 -4.69 -14.19 -5.60
C VAL A 38 -5.50 -15.08 -4.69
N ASN A 39 -4.93 -16.21 -4.29
CA ASN A 39 -5.52 -17.10 -3.31
C ASN A 39 -5.26 -16.59 -1.89
N MET A 40 -6.31 -16.47 -1.13
CA MET A 40 -6.30 -16.31 0.33
C MET A 40 -6.54 -17.67 0.98
N ARG A 41 -5.72 -18.03 1.97
CA ARG A 41 -5.75 -19.34 2.62
C ARG A 41 -6.04 -19.20 4.13
N VAL A 42 -6.50 -20.28 4.72
CA VAL A 42 -6.77 -20.34 6.17
C VAL A 42 -5.49 -20.37 7.02
N GLY A 43 -4.32 -20.64 6.41
CA GLY A 43 -3.04 -20.68 7.10
C GLY A 43 -1.85 -20.32 6.20
N PRO A 44 -0.67 -20.07 6.80
CA PRO A 44 0.51 -19.55 6.11
C PRO A 44 1.36 -20.65 5.44
N SER A 45 0.74 -21.48 4.61
CA SER A 45 1.39 -22.47 3.76
C SER A 45 0.52 -22.77 2.53
N VAL A 46 1.13 -23.26 1.46
CA VAL A 46 0.41 -23.75 0.27
C VAL A 46 -0.43 -25.01 0.55
N ASP A 47 -0.14 -25.70 1.65
CA ASP A 47 -0.86 -26.91 2.07
C ASP A 47 -2.21 -26.59 2.73
N PHE A 48 -2.38 -25.36 3.22
CA PHE A 48 -3.66 -24.92 3.77
C PHE A 48 -4.71 -24.70 2.69
N PRO A 49 -5.98 -25.03 2.96
CA PRO A 49 -7.07 -24.78 2.03
C PRO A 49 -7.16 -23.33 1.59
N ILE A 50 -7.56 -23.14 0.33
CA ILE A 50 -7.96 -21.83 -0.19
C ILE A 50 -9.36 -21.53 0.36
N GLU A 51 -9.49 -20.40 1.04
CA GLU A 51 -10.76 -19.91 1.57
C GLU A 51 -11.43 -18.95 0.60
N TRP A 52 -10.62 -18.12 -0.08
CA TRP A 52 -11.11 -17.12 -1.02
C TRP A 52 -10.14 -16.88 -2.19
N VAL A 53 -10.66 -16.45 -3.32
CA VAL A 53 -9.85 -16.05 -4.48
C VAL A 53 -10.21 -14.62 -4.85
N TYR A 54 -9.27 -13.69 -4.62
CA TYR A 54 -9.41 -12.33 -5.11
C TYR A 54 -9.11 -12.26 -6.60
N ARG A 55 -10.01 -11.65 -7.36
CA ARG A 55 -9.88 -11.43 -8.80
C ARG A 55 -9.85 -9.95 -9.14
N ARG A 56 -9.17 -9.18 -8.32
CA ARG A 56 -9.07 -7.72 -8.50
C ARG A 56 -7.69 -7.22 -8.11
N LYS A 57 -6.91 -6.86 -9.11
CA LYS A 57 -5.64 -6.16 -8.91
C LYS A 57 -5.90 -4.78 -8.30
N GLY A 58 -5.02 -4.36 -7.40
CA GLY A 58 -5.10 -3.08 -6.72
C GLY A 58 -6.06 -3.04 -5.53
N LEU A 59 -6.79 -4.14 -5.21
CA LEU A 59 -7.64 -4.17 -4.03
C LEU A 59 -6.80 -3.85 -2.78
N PRO A 60 -7.19 -2.85 -1.97
CA PRO A 60 -6.52 -2.58 -0.71
C PRO A 60 -6.71 -3.74 0.27
N VAL A 61 -5.71 -4.00 1.07
CA VAL A 61 -5.76 -4.95 2.19
C VAL A 61 -4.95 -4.40 3.35
N LYS A 62 -5.39 -4.66 4.57
CA LYS A 62 -4.64 -4.33 5.79
C LYS A 62 -3.85 -5.57 6.24
N VAL A 63 -2.52 -5.47 6.25
CA VAL A 63 -1.66 -6.53 6.78
C VAL A 63 -1.61 -6.40 8.28
N VAL A 64 -2.10 -7.43 8.98
CA VAL A 64 -2.22 -7.43 10.46
C VAL A 64 -1.23 -8.36 11.14
N ARG A 65 -0.60 -9.29 10.40
CA ARG A 65 0.42 -10.21 10.91
C ARG A 65 1.37 -10.65 9.80
N ARG A 66 2.59 -10.98 10.15
CA ARG A 66 3.60 -11.57 9.28
C ARG A 66 3.99 -12.95 9.76
N ASN A 67 4.21 -13.86 8.84
CA ASN A 67 4.83 -15.15 9.12
C ASN A 67 5.66 -15.55 7.89
N GLU A 68 6.98 -15.42 7.99
CA GLU A 68 7.92 -15.66 6.89
C GLU A 68 7.48 -15.01 5.56
N GLY A 69 7.29 -15.80 4.50
CA GLY A 69 6.81 -15.35 3.18
C GLY A 69 5.31 -15.06 3.09
N TRP A 70 4.56 -15.07 4.20
CA TRP A 70 3.12 -14.90 4.25
C TRP A 70 2.69 -13.66 5.03
N ARG A 71 1.51 -13.15 4.69
CA ARG A 71 0.87 -12.02 5.37
C ARG A 71 -0.57 -12.39 5.70
N LEU A 72 -0.94 -12.27 6.98
CA LEU A 72 -2.34 -12.28 7.38
C LEU A 72 -2.92 -10.93 7.03
N VAL A 73 -3.89 -10.92 6.13
CA VAL A 73 -4.54 -9.71 5.67
C VAL A 73 -5.99 -9.65 6.14
N GLU A 74 -6.51 -8.45 6.25
CA GLU A 74 -7.91 -8.14 6.44
C GLU A 74 -8.39 -7.36 5.21
N ASP A 75 -9.51 -7.76 4.63
CA ASP A 75 -10.13 -7.09 3.50
C ASP A 75 -11.19 -6.05 3.93
N PRO A 76 -11.80 -5.30 2.99
CA PRO A 76 -12.81 -4.29 3.31
C PRO A 76 -14.05 -4.83 4.04
N ASP A 77 -14.36 -6.11 3.90
CA ASP A 77 -15.51 -6.76 4.55
C ASP A 77 -15.15 -7.34 5.93
N GLY A 78 -13.87 -7.17 6.35
CA GLY A 78 -13.35 -7.69 7.61
C GLY A 78 -12.93 -9.16 7.56
N THR A 79 -12.96 -9.78 6.38
CA THR A 79 -12.50 -11.17 6.20
C THR A 79 -10.98 -11.23 6.35
N ARG A 80 -10.49 -12.24 7.08
CA ARG A 80 -9.05 -12.42 7.31
C ARG A 80 -8.56 -13.74 6.76
N GLY A 81 -7.37 -13.71 6.17
CA GLY A 81 -6.69 -14.90 5.69
C GLY A 81 -5.27 -14.62 5.23
N TRP A 82 -4.56 -15.65 4.83
CA TRP A 82 -3.14 -15.60 4.51
C TRP A 82 -2.90 -15.50 3.01
N ILE A 83 -2.10 -14.52 2.63
CA ILE A 83 -1.65 -14.29 1.26
C ILE A 83 -0.12 -14.34 1.21
N VAL A 84 0.44 -14.90 0.14
CA VAL A 84 1.88 -14.90 -0.10
C VAL A 84 2.36 -13.44 -0.28
N ALA A 85 3.36 -13.02 0.47
CA ALA A 85 3.84 -11.64 0.52
C ALA A 85 4.20 -11.05 -0.85
N ARG A 86 4.79 -11.84 -1.75
CA ARG A 86 5.17 -11.41 -3.11
C ARG A 86 3.99 -11.03 -4.01
N LEU A 87 2.76 -11.43 -3.64
CA LEU A 87 1.52 -11.07 -4.34
C LEU A 87 0.88 -9.77 -3.82
N LEU A 88 1.53 -9.13 -2.85
CA LEU A 88 1.16 -7.81 -2.35
C LEU A 88 2.11 -6.73 -2.87
N SER A 89 1.58 -5.53 -3.07
CA SER A 89 2.32 -4.31 -3.41
C SER A 89 2.30 -3.32 -2.24
N PRO A 90 3.37 -2.55 -2.03
CA PRO A 90 3.36 -1.41 -1.12
C PRO A 90 2.55 -0.22 -1.64
N ASP A 91 2.14 -0.24 -2.90
CA ASP A 91 1.37 0.85 -3.50
C ASP A 91 0.05 1.02 -2.77
N ARG A 92 -0.25 2.26 -2.40
CA ARG A 92 -1.48 2.60 -1.70
C ARG A 92 -2.65 2.62 -2.68
N SER A 93 -3.74 2.02 -2.26
CA SER A 93 -5.02 2.06 -2.95
C SER A 93 -6.15 2.22 -1.96
N ALA A 94 -7.32 2.60 -2.44
CA ALA A 94 -8.54 2.65 -1.66
C ALA A 94 -9.71 2.08 -2.48
N ILE A 95 -10.71 1.57 -1.77
CA ILE A 95 -11.97 1.12 -2.34
C ILE A 95 -13.10 2.00 -1.84
N VAL A 96 -14.02 2.36 -2.73
CA VAL A 96 -15.23 3.13 -2.38
C VAL A 96 -16.17 2.24 -1.56
N ILE A 97 -16.59 2.74 -0.40
CA ILE A 97 -17.48 2.06 0.54
C ILE A 97 -18.75 2.89 0.78
N GLY A 98 -19.71 2.30 1.51
CA GLY A 98 -20.97 2.92 1.91
C GLY A 98 -22.08 2.71 0.88
N ASN A 99 -23.21 3.39 1.08
CA ASN A 99 -24.40 3.26 0.25
C ASN A 99 -24.42 4.30 -0.86
N GLY A 100 -24.75 3.86 -2.08
CA GLY A 100 -24.83 4.69 -3.26
C GLY A 100 -23.49 5.28 -3.73
N PRO A 101 -23.48 5.96 -4.87
CA PRO A 101 -22.24 6.51 -5.43
C PRO A 101 -21.56 7.54 -4.54
N ALA A 102 -20.24 7.58 -4.57
CA ALA A 102 -19.43 8.63 -3.98
C ALA A 102 -19.08 9.68 -5.05
N ASP A 103 -19.23 10.96 -4.70
CA ASP A 103 -18.82 12.05 -5.59
C ASP A 103 -17.29 12.14 -5.63
N MET A 104 -16.74 12.17 -6.84
CA MET A 104 -15.34 12.54 -7.08
C MET A 104 -15.33 13.96 -7.64
N ARG A 105 -14.69 14.88 -6.96
CA ARG A 105 -14.69 16.30 -7.27
C ARG A 105 -13.35 16.78 -7.82
N ALA A 106 -13.36 18.01 -8.36
CA ALA A 106 -12.18 18.63 -8.94
C ALA A 106 -11.14 19.01 -7.88
N ASP A 107 -11.57 19.28 -6.66
CA ASP A 107 -10.75 19.73 -5.54
C ASP A 107 -11.30 19.15 -4.22
N ALA A 108 -10.54 19.26 -3.13
CA ALA A 108 -10.85 18.77 -1.79
C ALA A 108 -11.91 19.66 -1.12
N SER A 109 -13.10 19.79 -1.71
CA SER A 109 -14.17 20.66 -1.25
C SER A 109 -15.53 20.21 -1.76
N GLU A 110 -16.57 20.35 -0.93
CA GLU A 110 -17.96 20.09 -1.33
C GLU A 110 -18.48 21.07 -2.40
N GLN A 111 -17.89 22.25 -2.50
CA GLN A 111 -18.23 23.29 -3.47
C GLN A 111 -17.50 23.10 -4.81
N ALA A 112 -16.50 22.23 -4.87
CA ALA A 112 -15.76 21.97 -6.10
C ALA A 112 -16.64 21.23 -7.13
N ASP A 113 -16.32 21.43 -8.41
CA ASP A 113 -17.04 20.80 -9.53
C ASP A 113 -17.03 19.29 -9.41
N LEU A 114 -18.20 18.69 -9.59
CA LEU A 114 -18.36 17.25 -9.71
C LEU A 114 -17.72 16.76 -11.01
N ARG A 115 -16.77 15.84 -10.90
CA ARG A 115 -16.13 15.20 -12.07
C ARG A 115 -16.75 13.86 -12.42
N TRP A 116 -16.93 13.01 -11.41
CA TRP A 116 -17.37 11.63 -11.56
C TRP A 116 -18.20 11.18 -10.37
N ARG A 117 -18.98 10.14 -10.55
CA ARG A 117 -19.62 9.40 -9.46
C ARG A 117 -19.08 7.98 -9.47
N LEU A 118 -18.59 7.54 -8.34
CA LEU A 118 -17.96 6.25 -8.16
C LEU A 118 -18.89 5.33 -7.37
N GLU A 119 -19.27 4.22 -7.99
CA GLU A 119 -20.07 3.21 -7.30
C GLU A 119 -19.28 2.57 -6.14
N PRO A 120 -19.97 2.10 -5.07
CA PRO A 120 -19.35 1.27 -4.05
C PRO A 120 -18.61 0.09 -4.68
N GLY A 121 -17.43 -0.23 -4.15
CA GLY A 121 -16.57 -1.27 -4.70
C GLY A 121 -15.60 -0.79 -5.78
N VAL A 122 -15.68 0.44 -6.27
CA VAL A 122 -14.66 0.98 -7.19
C VAL A 122 -13.34 1.11 -6.45
N VAL A 123 -12.27 0.58 -7.06
CA VAL A 123 -10.90 0.64 -6.54
C VAL A 123 -10.09 1.63 -7.36
N GLY A 124 -9.34 2.49 -6.66
CA GLY A 124 -8.42 3.44 -7.26
C GLY A 124 -7.09 3.49 -6.54
N ARG A 125 -6.06 4.01 -7.22
CA ARG A 125 -4.80 4.33 -6.58
C ARG A 125 -4.98 5.56 -5.69
N LEU A 126 -4.57 5.45 -4.43
CA LEU A 126 -4.67 6.51 -3.44
C LEU A 126 -3.50 7.48 -3.60
N GLY A 127 -3.82 8.76 -3.67
CA GLY A 127 -2.88 9.86 -3.63
C GLY A 127 -2.80 10.50 -2.23
N SER A 128 -2.65 11.83 -2.20
CA SER A 128 -2.65 12.59 -0.95
C SER A 128 -4.04 12.65 -0.33
N CYS A 129 -4.06 12.77 1.01
CA CYS A 129 -5.30 13.03 1.75
C CYS A 129 -5.12 14.33 2.55
N GLU A 130 -6.11 15.21 2.49
CA GLU A 130 -6.13 16.48 3.22
C GLU A 130 -7.57 16.93 3.50
N ALA A 131 -7.78 17.59 4.62
CA ALA A 131 -9.06 18.21 5.00
C ALA A 131 -10.28 17.27 4.89
N GLY A 132 -10.10 15.94 5.13
CA GLY A 132 -11.16 14.94 5.03
C GLY A 132 -11.48 14.46 3.63
N TRP A 133 -10.60 14.74 2.66
CA TRP A 133 -10.66 14.28 1.27
C TRP A 133 -9.40 13.54 0.89
N CYS A 134 -9.50 12.58 -0.02
CA CYS A 134 -8.34 11.91 -0.60
C CYS A 134 -8.40 11.96 -2.12
N GLU A 135 -7.25 12.22 -2.74
CA GLU A 135 -7.10 12.07 -4.18
C GLU A 135 -7.16 10.59 -4.55
N LEU A 136 -7.99 10.27 -5.55
CA LEU A 136 -8.13 8.92 -6.07
C LEU A 136 -7.93 8.93 -7.59
N ASP A 137 -7.13 7.98 -8.09
CA ASP A 137 -6.94 7.75 -9.52
C ASP A 137 -7.59 6.40 -9.90
N VAL A 138 -8.70 6.47 -10.61
CA VAL A 138 -9.43 5.31 -11.13
C VAL A 138 -9.18 5.21 -12.63
N LYS A 139 -8.21 4.39 -13.05
CA LYS A 139 -7.86 4.17 -14.45
C LYS A 139 -7.57 5.46 -15.23
N GLY A 140 -6.87 6.42 -14.61
CA GLY A 140 -6.53 7.72 -15.21
C GLY A 140 -7.55 8.83 -14.94
N HIS A 141 -8.72 8.52 -14.40
CA HIS A 141 -9.68 9.52 -13.93
C HIS A 141 -9.32 9.93 -12.50
N ARG A 142 -8.90 11.17 -12.33
CA ARG A 142 -8.43 11.71 -11.05
C ARG A 142 -9.36 12.73 -10.47
N GLY A 143 -9.48 12.72 -9.14
CA GLY A 143 -10.21 13.72 -8.38
C GLY A 143 -10.22 13.39 -6.90
N TRP A 144 -10.91 14.20 -6.15
CA TRP A 144 -11.01 14.13 -4.70
C TRP A 144 -12.30 13.46 -4.27
N VAL A 145 -12.18 12.50 -3.36
CA VAL A 145 -13.29 11.72 -2.79
C VAL A 145 -13.31 11.93 -1.29
N PRO A 146 -14.49 12.12 -0.65
CA PRO A 146 -14.57 12.22 0.80
C PRO A 146 -13.94 10.99 1.47
N GLN A 147 -13.09 11.22 2.45
CA GLN A 147 -12.34 10.19 3.15
C GLN A 147 -13.26 9.14 3.80
N GLY A 148 -14.39 9.56 4.37
CA GLY A 148 -15.40 8.66 4.94
C GLY A 148 -16.10 7.74 3.93
N ARG A 149 -15.84 7.90 2.63
CA ARG A 149 -16.34 7.04 1.54
C ARG A 149 -15.27 6.08 1.02
N LEU A 150 -14.12 6.01 1.68
CA LEU A 150 -12.98 5.18 1.27
C LEU A 150 -12.58 4.21 2.38
N TRP A 151 -12.09 3.05 1.99
CA TRP A 151 -11.37 2.12 2.85
C TRP A 151 -9.99 1.85 2.24
N GLY A 152 -8.95 1.86 3.06
CA GLY A 152 -7.55 1.80 2.61
C GLY A 152 -6.82 3.14 2.74
N ASP A 153 -7.53 4.19 3.12
CA ASP A 153 -7.00 5.51 3.46
C ASP A 153 -6.51 5.57 4.91
N GLY A 154 -5.96 6.70 5.32
CA GLY A 154 -5.53 6.93 6.70
C GLY A 154 -4.48 5.95 7.21
N GLU A 155 -4.44 5.80 8.53
CA GLU A 155 -3.63 4.77 9.22
C GLU A 155 -4.37 3.43 9.24
N PRO A 156 -3.64 2.29 9.17
CA PRO A 156 -4.21 0.95 9.16
C PRO A 156 -4.69 0.48 10.53
#